data_3cc18a9d7bce0caac066288300a617cf
#
_entry.id   3cc18a9d7bce0caac066288300a617cf
#
_cell.length_a   1.000
_cell.length_b   1.000
_cell.length_c   1.000
_cell.angle_alpha   90.00
_cell.angle_beta   90.00
_cell.angle_gamma   90.00
#
_symmetry.space_group_name_H-M   'P 1'
#
loop_
_entity.id
_entity.type
_entity.pdbx_description
1 polymer ?
#
loop_
_entity_poly.entity_id
_entity_poly.type
_entity_poly.pdbx_seq_one_letter_code
_entity_poly.pdbx_strand_id
1 'polypeptide(L)'
;MKNITDYIQQWANTYKDDMQNNIMPFWIKYGLDRVNGGIYTCVDRDGALMDSTKSVWFQGRFAFTCSYAYNHIEKNPAWLQAAKSTLDFIEKYCFDSDGRMYFEVTADGRPLRKRRYIFSESFAAIAMSEYSIASGDKTYAVKALELFKRMQYFLQTPGLLAPKYRDTLPMKGHSITMI
;
A
#
# COMPACT_ATOMS: atom_id res chain seq x y z
N MET A 1 26.49 27.14 -19.00
CA MET A 1 25.80 26.47 -17.87
C MET A 1 24.40 26.09 -18.36
N LYS A 2 24.00 24.82 -18.23
CA LYS A 2 22.60 24.45 -18.50
C LYS A 2 21.74 25.22 -17.50
N ASN A 3 20.63 25.79 -17.97
CA ASN A 3 19.68 26.46 -17.10
C ASN A 3 19.13 25.43 -16.09
N ILE A 4 18.96 25.81 -14.86
CA ILE A 4 18.42 24.94 -13.79
C ILE A 4 17.05 24.38 -14.18
N THR A 5 16.25 25.17 -14.88
CA THR A 5 14.93 24.78 -15.37
C THR A 5 15.05 23.62 -16.39
N ASP A 6 16.00 23.71 -17.33
CA ASP A 6 16.23 22.65 -18.32
C ASP A 6 16.69 21.35 -17.66
N TYR A 7 17.54 21.47 -16.63
CA TYR A 7 18.01 20.34 -15.85
C TYR A 7 16.85 19.66 -15.10
N ILE A 8 16.01 20.43 -14.41
CA ILE A 8 14.83 19.90 -13.69
C ILE A 8 13.88 19.23 -14.67
N GLN A 9 13.60 19.87 -15.82
CA GLN A 9 12.69 19.30 -16.82
C GLN A 9 13.24 18.00 -17.42
N GLN A 10 14.53 17.93 -17.68
CA GLN A 10 15.18 16.69 -18.16
C GLN A 10 14.95 15.54 -17.19
N TRP A 11 15.20 15.75 -15.88
CA TRP A 11 15.02 14.69 -14.87
C TRP A 11 13.54 14.34 -14.64
N ALA A 12 12.65 15.32 -14.66
CA ALA A 12 11.21 15.07 -14.58
C ALA A 12 10.74 14.14 -15.72
N ASN A 13 11.19 14.39 -16.96
CA ASN A 13 10.88 13.55 -18.11
C ASN A 13 11.50 12.15 -17.96
N THR A 14 12.75 12.06 -17.49
CA THR A 14 13.43 10.77 -17.27
C THR A 14 12.70 9.91 -16.25
N TYR A 15 12.32 10.47 -15.10
CA TYR A 15 11.59 9.73 -14.06
C TYR A 15 10.18 9.34 -14.50
N LYS A 16 9.51 10.20 -15.26
CA LYS A 16 8.19 9.88 -15.82
C LYS A 16 8.29 8.73 -16.81
N ASP A 17 9.25 8.77 -17.71
CA ASP A 17 9.50 7.73 -18.70
C ASP A 17 9.83 6.39 -18.04
N ASP A 18 10.76 6.39 -17.06
CA ASP A 18 11.14 5.19 -16.32
C ASP A 18 9.96 4.57 -15.56
N MET A 19 9.16 5.41 -14.92
CA MET A 19 7.96 4.94 -14.23
C MET A 19 6.96 4.30 -15.21
N GLN A 20 6.67 4.94 -16.35
CA GLN A 20 5.65 4.48 -17.30
C GLN A 20 6.12 3.26 -18.11
N ASN A 21 7.40 3.19 -18.48
CA ASN A 21 7.91 2.21 -19.45
C ASN A 21 8.73 1.08 -18.81
N ASN A 22 9.20 1.25 -17.57
CA ASN A 22 9.99 0.23 -16.88
C ASN A 22 9.32 -0.23 -15.58
N ILE A 23 9.11 0.66 -14.60
CA ILE A 23 8.69 0.28 -13.24
C ILE A 23 7.27 -0.27 -13.25
N MET A 24 6.30 0.47 -13.78
CA MET A 24 4.89 0.03 -13.75
C MET A 24 4.68 -1.24 -14.59
N PRO A 25 5.20 -1.36 -15.82
CA PRO A 25 5.11 -2.59 -16.60
C PRO A 25 5.75 -3.80 -15.91
N PHE A 26 6.90 -3.61 -15.26
CA PHE A 26 7.56 -4.68 -14.51
C PHE A 26 6.64 -5.23 -13.41
N TRP A 27 6.10 -4.37 -12.56
CA TRP A 27 5.25 -4.79 -11.46
C TRP A 27 3.90 -5.34 -11.91
N ILE A 28 3.31 -4.81 -12.98
CA ILE A 28 2.09 -5.38 -13.58
C ILE A 28 2.34 -6.78 -14.15
N LYS A 29 3.51 -7.00 -14.73
CA LYS A 29 3.86 -8.29 -15.33
C LYS A 29 4.22 -9.35 -14.29
N TYR A 30 5.09 -9.02 -13.36
CA TYR A 30 5.75 -9.97 -12.47
C TYR A 30 5.23 -9.93 -11.02
N GLY A 31 4.73 -8.79 -10.58
CA GLY A 31 4.26 -8.61 -9.21
C GLY A 31 2.84 -9.09 -8.97
N LEU A 32 1.93 -8.99 -9.94
CA LEU A 32 0.53 -9.37 -9.74
C LEU A 32 0.37 -10.89 -9.54
N ASP A 33 -0.26 -11.27 -8.44
CA ASP A 33 -0.74 -12.64 -8.24
C ASP A 33 -2.07 -12.83 -8.97
N ARG A 34 -2.01 -13.50 -10.11
CA ARG A 34 -3.19 -13.72 -10.96
C ARG A 34 -4.06 -14.88 -10.48
N VAL A 35 -3.62 -15.63 -9.46
CA VAL A 35 -4.35 -16.77 -8.90
C VAL A 35 -5.17 -16.33 -7.68
N ASN A 36 -4.53 -15.67 -6.72
CA ASN A 36 -5.16 -15.30 -5.46
C ASN A 36 -5.52 -13.80 -5.38
N GLY A 37 -5.07 -12.98 -6.33
CA GLY A 37 -5.18 -11.53 -6.31
C GLY A 37 -4.11 -10.85 -5.46
N GLY A 38 -4.09 -9.52 -5.51
CA GLY A 38 -3.05 -8.74 -4.85
C GLY A 38 -1.70 -8.79 -5.55
N ILE A 39 -0.65 -8.38 -4.83
CA ILE A 39 0.70 -8.30 -5.37
C ILE A 39 1.69 -9.08 -4.52
N TYR A 40 2.61 -9.81 -5.16
CA TYR A 40 3.82 -10.33 -4.51
C TYR A 40 4.75 -9.18 -4.15
N THR A 41 5.39 -9.27 -3.00
CA THR A 41 6.23 -8.18 -2.45
C THR A 41 7.73 -8.48 -2.56
N CYS A 42 8.09 -9.68 -3.00
CA CYS A 42 9.47 -10.11 -3.12
C CYS A 42 9.69 -10.85 -4.44
N VAL A 43 10.05 -10.09 -5.47
CA VAL A 43 10.46 -10.60 -6.78
C VAL A 43 11.88 -10.12 -7.10
N ASP A 44 12.66 -10.93 -7.78
CA ASP A 44 14.00 -10.55 -8.24
C ASP A 44 13.90 -9.57 -9.42
N ARG A 45 15.03 -8.97 -9.78
CA ARG A 45 15.09 -7.97 -10.84
C ARG A 45 14.75 -8.51 -12.23
N ASP A 46 14.82 -9.80 -12.44
CA ASP A 46 14.36 -10.49 -13.65
C ASP A 46 12.87 -10.89 -13.60
N GLY A 47 12.22 -10.67 -12.46
CA GLY A 47 10.82 -11.01 -12.21
C GLY A 47 10.60 -12.39 -11.60
N ALA A 48 11.66 -13.12 -11.24
CA ALA A 48 11.52 -14.39 -10.54
C ALA A 48 10.94 -14.18 -9.13
N LEU A 49 9.93 -14.98 -8.77
CA LEU A 49 9.32 -14.93 -7.45
C LEU A 49 10.30 -15.50 -6.40
N MET A 50 10.71 -14.69 -5.45
CA MET A 50 11.62 -15.08 -4.37
C MET A 50 10.88 -15.52 -3.11
N ASP A 51 9.77 -14.85 -2.78
CA ASP A 51 8.93 -15.15 -1.63
C ASP A 51 7.47 -14.86 -1.99
N SER A 52 6.59 -15.81 -1.69
CA SER A 52 5.16 -15.70 -1.98
C SER A 52 4.35 -15.04 -0.86
N THR A 53 4.95 -14.76 0.29
CA THR A 53 4.26 -14.03 1.37
C THR A 53 3.94 -12.60 0.93
N LYS A 54 2.83 -12.07 1.43
CA LYS A 54 2.33 -10.76 1.04
C LYS A 54 2.31 -9.82 2.24
N SER A 55 3.15 -8.80 2.18
CA SER A 55 3.08 -7.69 3.12
C SER A 55 1.84 -6.84 2.83
N VAL A 56 0.97 -6.67 3.83
CA VAL A 56 -0.26 -5.86 3.71
C VAL A 56 0.06 -4.38 3.46
N TRP A 57 1.18 -3.90 3.97
CA TRP A 57 1.65 -2.54 3.68
C TRP A 57 1.91 -2.33 2.19
N PHE A 58 2.52 -3.30 1.55
CA PHE A 58 2.81 -3.21 0.11
C PHE A 58 1.55 -3.38 -0.74
N GLN A 59 0.56 -4.16 -0.28
CA GLN A 59 -0.74 -4.20 -0.96
C GLN A 59 -1.34 -2.78 -1.03
N GLY A 60 -1.45 -2.09 0.11
CA GLY A 60 -1.97 -0.73 0.15
C GLY A 60 -1.15 0.26 -0.67
N ARG A 61 0.18 0.23 -0.55
CA ARG A 61 1.07 1.11 -1.33
C ARG A 61 0.94 0.89 -2.83
N PHE A 62 0.89 -0.36 -3.27
CA PHE A 62 0.78 -0.67 -4.69
C PHE A 62 -0.58 -0.23 -5.26
N ALA A 63 -1.68 -0.52 -4.57
CA ALA A 63 -3.00 -0.06 -4.97
C ALA A 63 -3.08 1.47 -5.03
N PHE A 64 -2.48 2.17 -4.07
CA PHE A 64 -2.34 3.63 -4.10
C PHE A 64 -1.55 4.09 -5.32
N THR A 65 -0.36 3.52 -5.55
CA THR A 65 0.52 3.91 -6.66
C THR A 65 -0.17 3.73 -8.01
N CYS A 66 -0.85 2.61 -8.23
CA CYS A 66 -1.59 2.35 -9.46
C CYS A 66 -2.76 3.34 -9.65
N SER A 67 -3.52 3.62 -8.58
CA SER A 67 -4.63 4.58 -8.62
C SER A 67 -4.15 6.00 -8.85
N TYR A 68 -3.08 6.40 -8.16
CA TYR A 68 -2.46 7.71 -8.32
C TYR A 68 -1.90 7.92 -9.72
N ALA A 69 -1.18 6.94 -10.24
CA ALA A 69 -0.66 6.98 -11.60
C ALA A 69 -1.80 7.11 -12.63
N TYR A 70 -2.89 6.36 -12.43
CA TYR A 70 -4.08 6.47 -13.26
C TYR A 70 -4.72 7.87 -13.21
N ASN A 71 -4.77 8.50 -12.03
CA ASN A 71 -5.37 9.82 -11.88
C ASN A 71 -4.52 10.94 -12.44
N HIS A 72 -3.20 10.87 -12.29
CA HIS A 72 -2.32 12.01 -12.49
C HIS A 72 -1.33 11.87 -13.65
N ILE A 73 -1.13 10.67 -14.19
CA ILE A 73 -0.11 10.44 -15.21
C ILE A 73 -0.73 9.97 -16.52
N GLU A 74 -1.48 8.86 -16.50
CA GLU A 74 -2.09 8.27 -17.68
C GLU A 74 -3.31 7.43 -17.29
N LYS A 75 -4.41 7.54 -18.02
CA LYS A 75 -5.63 6.72 -17.83
C LYS A 75 -5.43 5.29 -18.35
N ASN A 76 -4.43 4.58 -17.83
CA ASN A 76 -4.10 3.21 -18.19
C ASN A 76 -5.02 2.21 -17.49
N PRO A 77 -5.90 1.48 -18.22
CA PRO A 77 -6.84 0.55 -17.61
C PRO A 77 -6.17 -0.59 -16.82
N ALA A 78 -4.96 -1.00 -17.22
CA ALA A 78 -4.22 -2.05 -16.51
C ALA A 78 -3.83 -1.62 -15.08
N TRP A 79 -3.52 -0.35 -14.88
CA TRP A 79 -3.23 0.18 -13.55
C TRP A 79 -4.48 0.19 -12.65
N LEU A 80 -5.61 0.63 -13.21
CA LEU A 80 -6.87 0.63 -12.48
C LEU A 80 -7.31 -0.79 -12.09
N GLN A 81 -7.16 -1.75 -13.01
CA GLN A 81 -7.45 -3.16 -12.76
C GLN A 81 -6.52 -3.76 -11.70
N ALA A 82 -5.23 -3.43 -11.73
CA ALA A 82 -4.26 -3.88 -10.75
C ALA A 82 -4.58 -3.33 -9.35
N ALA A 83 -4.93 -2.04 -9.25
CA ALA A 83 -5.39 -1.44 -8.01
C ALA A 83 -6.63 -2.16 -7.47
N LYS A 84 -7.62 -2.42 -8.32
CA LYS A 84 -8.85 -3.14 -7.92
C LYS A 84 -8.55 -4.54 -7.39
N SER A 85 -7.79 -5.35 -8.13
CA SER A 85 -7.39 -6.69 -7.71
C SER A 85 -6.68 -6.69 -6.35
N THR A 86 -5.85 -5.68 -6.11
CA THR A 86 -5.12 -5.54 -4.85
C THR A 86 -6.04 -5.12 -3.71
N LEU A 87 -6.99 -4.20 -3.96
CA LEU A 87 -7.98 -3.81 -2.96
C LEU A 87 -8.94 -4.96 -2.63
N ASP A 88 -9.34 -5.76 -3.61
CA ASP A 88 -10.17 -6.96 -3.37
C ASP A 88 -9.45 -7.97 -2.48
N PHE A 89 -8.14 -8.17 -2.70
CA PHE A 89 -7.31 -9.00 -1.84
C PHE A 89 -7.24 -8.44 -0.41
N ILE A 90 -7.04 -7.13 -0.27
CA ILE A 90 -7.03 -6.46 1.04
C ILE A 90 -8.35 -6.70 1.78
N GLU A 91 -9.48 -6.44 1.13
CA GLU A 91 -10.80 -6.57 1.75
C GLU A 91 -11.11 -8.01 2.17
N LYS A 92 -10.69 -8.97 1.35
CA LYS A 92 -11.00 -10.38 1.60
C LYS A 92 -10.12 -11.03 2.65
N TYR A 93 -8.84 -10.66 2.72
CA TYR A 93 -7.85 -11.45 3.45
C TYR A 93 -7.04 -10.69 4.51
N CYS A 94 -7.04 -9.36 4.47
CA CYS A 94 -6.08 -8.61 5.28
C CYS A 94 -6.65 -8.10 6.60
N PHE A 95 -7.91 -8.37 6.91
CA PHE A 95 -8.55 -7.97 8.17
C PHE A 95 -8.71 -9.16 9.12
N ASP A 96 -8.44 -8.91 10.39
CA ASP A 96 -8.74 -9.84 11.48
C ASP A 96 -10.19 -9.61 12.00
N SER A 97 -10.68 -10.54 12.79
CA SER A 97 -12.02 -10.51 13.41
C SER A 97 -12.26 -9.29 14.31
N ASP A 98 -11.19 -8.71 14.89
CA ASP A 98 -11.27 -7.46 15.66
C ASP A 98 -11.31 -6.19 14.79
N GLY A 99 -11.27 -6.37 13.46
CA GLY A 99 -11.27 -5.30 12.48
C GLY A 99 -9.93 -4.58 12.32
N ARG A 100 -8.87 -5.04 12.99
CA ARG A 100 -7.49 -4.64 12.73
C ARG A 100 -6.94 -5.37 11.52
N MET A 101 -5.95 -4.78 10.88
CA MET A 101 -5.30 -5.43 9.73
C MET A 101 -4.07 -6.24 10.15
N TYR A 102 -3.84 -7.32 9.41
CA TYR A 102 -2.58 -8.05 9.49
C TYR A 102 -1.42 -7.21 8.92
N PHE A 103 -0.22 -7.56 9.29
CA PHE A 103 1.01 -7.03 8.69
C PHE A 103 1.44 -7.87 7.49
N GLU A 104 1.24 -9.19 7.58
CA GLU A 104 1.70 -10.15 6.60
C GLU A 104 0.75 -11.34 6.53
N VAL A 105 0.51 -11.82 5.31
CA VAL A 105 -0.34 -12.99 5.02
C VAL A 105 0.36 -13.88 4.00
N THR A 106 -0.06 -15.15 3.90
CA THR A 106 0.38 -16.05 2.82
C THR A 106 -0.17 -15.61 1.46
N ALA A 107 0.31 -16.20 0.38
CA ALA A 107 -0.19 -15.91 -0.97
C ALA A 107 -1.72 -16.09 -1.09
N ASP A 108 -2.28 -17.11 -0.43
CA ASP A 108 -3.71 -17.43 -0.40
C ASP A 108 -4.49 -16.71 0.72
N GLY A 109 -3.83 -15.79 1.43
CA GLY A 109 -4.48 -14.89 2.40
C GLY A 109 -4.58 -15.41 3.84
N ARG A 110 -3.91 -16.52 4.20
CA ARG A 110 -3.87 -16.98 5.60
C ARG A 110 -2.98 -16.05 6.45
N PRO A 111 -3.41 -15.68 7.67
CA PRO A 111 -2.65 -14.80 8.54
C PRO A 111 -1.28 -15.36 8.93
N LEU A 112 -0.24 -14.55 8.83
CA LEU A 112 1.11 -14.89 9.29
C LEU A 112 1.55 -14.01 10.45
N ARG A 113 1.30 -12.70 10.36
CA ARG A 113 1.76 -11.75 11.35
C ARG A 113 0.79 -10.59 11.51
N LYS A 114 0.56 -10.19 12.76
CA LYS A 114 -0.13 -8.96 13.13
C LYS A 114 0.82 -8.09 13.95
N ARG A 115 0.83 -6.80 13.67
CA ARG A 115 1.66 -5.83 14.39
C ARG A 115 0.79 -4.92 15.26
N ARG A 116 1.40 -4.32 16.28
CA ARG A 116 0.74 -3.32 17.13
C ARG A 116 0.41 -2.01 16.38
N TYR A 117 1.10 -1.73 15.30
CA TYR A 117 0.93 -0.50 14.51
C TYR A 117 -0.31 -0.55 13.65
N ILE A 118 -0.81 0.64 13.32
CA ILE A 118 -1.98 0.89 12.45
C ILE A 118 -1.58 1.25 11.02
N PHE A 119 -0.35 0.95 10.59
CA PHE A 119 0.13 1.38 9.28
C PHE A 119 -0.47 0.57 8.12
N SER A 120 -0.88 -0.68 8.36
CA SER A 120 -1.63 -1.44 7.36
C SER A 120 -2.93 -0.73 7.02
N GLU A 121 -3.66 -0.30 8.04
CA GLU A 121 -4.89 0.48 7.94
C GLU A 121 -4.64 1.82 7.23
N SER A 122 -3.51 2.49 7.53
CA SER A 122 -3.14 3.76 6.88
C SER A 122 -2.96 3.59 5.38
N PHE A 123 -2.20 2.58 4.97
CA PHE A 123 -1.96 2.34 3.55
C PHE A 123 -3.22 1.86 2.82
N ALA A 124 -4.08 1.09 3.46
CA ALA A 124 -5.36 0.71 2.89
C ALA A 124 -6.29 1.93 2.74
N ALA A 125 -6.34 2.81 3.74
CA ALA A 125 -7.18 4.01 3.69
C ALA A 125 -6.78 4.95 2.54
N ILE A 126 -5.48 5.26 2.38
CA ILE A 126 -5.03 6.12 1.28
C ILE A 126 -5.26 5.47 -0.09
N ALA A 127 -5.06 4.15 -0.18
CA ALA A 127 -5.31 3.41 -1.42
C ALA A 127 -6.79 3.43 -1.82
N MET A 128 -7.69 3.17 -0.88
CA MET A 128 -9.13 3.20 -1.11
C MET A 128 -9.61 4.62 -1.47
N SER A 129 -9.07 5.66 -0.82
CA SER A 129 -9.38 7.05 -1.13
C SER A 129 -9.00 7.40 -2.57
N GLU A 130 -7.78 7.09 -2.97
CA GLU A 130 -7.27 7.38 -4.32
C GLU A 130 -7.98 6.55 -5.40
N TYR A 131 -8.27 5.27 -5.09
CA TYR A 131 -9.03 4.41 -5.99
C TYR A 131 -10.48 4.89 -6.20
N SER A 132 -11.10 5.45 -5.17
CA SER A 132 -12.44 6.05 -5.30
C SER A 132 -12.48 7.18 -6.33
N ILE A 133 -11.40 7.97 -6.40
CA ILE A 133 -11.25 9.03 -7.41
C ILE A 133 -11.02 8.40 -8.80
N ALA A 134 -10.16 7.40 -8.88
CA ALA A 134 -9.77 6.76 -10.12
C ALA A 134 -10.93 5.99 -10.78
N SER A 135 -11.72 5.29 -10.00
CA SER A 135 -12.83 4.46 -10.47
C SER A 135 -14.17 5.17 -10.53
N GLY A 136 -14.33 6.27 -9.78
CA GLY A 136 -15.63 6.93 -9.53
C GLY A 136 -16.51 6.21 -8.50
N ASP A 137 -16.08 5.06 -7.97
CA ASP A 137 -16.83 4.29 -6.98
C ASP A 137 -16.71 4.90 -5.57
N LYS A 138 -17.76 5.59 -5.15
CA LYS A 138 -17.84 6.28 -3.86
C LYS A 138 -17.83 5.33 -2.65
N THR A 139 -18.09 4.05 -2.82
CA THR A 139 -18.04 3.08 -1.71
C THR A 139 -16.66 2.98 -1.12
N TYR A 140 -15.60 3.13 -1.95
CA TYR A 140 -14.22 3.15 -1.48
C TYR A 140 -13.87 4.40 -0.67
N ALA A 141 -14.47 5.55 -0.97
CA ALA A 141 -14.29 6.76 -0.13
C ALA A 141 -14.91 6.56 1.26
N VAL A 142 -16.07 5.90 1.35
CA VAL A 142 -16.69 5.55 2.64
C VAL A 142 -15.79 4.61 3.44
N LYS A 143 -15.31 3.52 2.82
CA LYS A 143 -14.39 2.57 3.46
C LYS A 143 -13.09 3.24 3.94
N ALA A 144 -12.52 4.12 3.13
CA ALA A 144 -11.34 4.91 3.51
C ALA A 144 -11.58 5.76 4.75
N LEU A 145 -12.73 6.44 4.80
CA LEU A 145 -13.11 7.27 5.95
C LEU A 145 -13.35 6.43 7.21
N GLU A 146 -13.96 5.25 7.08
CA GLU A 146 -14.16 4.31 8.20
C GLU A 146 -12.82 3.82 8.76
N LEU A 147 -11.87 3.45 7.89
CA LEU A 147 -10.51 3.08 8.31
C LEU A 147 -9.81 4.24 9.00
N PHE A 148 -9.91 5.45 8.46
CA PHE A 148 -9.32 6.65 9.08
C PHE A 148 -9.89 6.89 10.48
N LYS A 149 -11.22 6.85 10.65
CA LYS A 149 -11.87 7.00 11.96
C LYS A 149 -11.43 5.92 12.95
N ARG A 150 -11.30 4.67 12.48
CA ARG A 150 -10.80 3.56 13.29
C ARG A 150 -9.36 3.79 13.74
N MET A 151 -8.49 4.27 12.84
CA MET A 151 -7.12 4.63 13.19
C MET A 151 -7.07 5.73 14.27
N GLN A 152 -7.88 6.77 14.13
CA GLN A 152 -7.98 7.82 15.16
C GLN A 152 -8.43 7.25 16.50
N TYR A 153 -9.41 6.36 16.50
CA TYR A 153 -9.87 5.69 17.71
C TYR A 153 -8.74 4.90 18.41
N PHE A 154 -7.97 4.12 17.63
CA PHE A 154 -6.83 3.37 18.22
C PHE A 154 -5.72 4.27 18.75
N LEU A 155 -5.44 5.39 18.08
CA LEU A 155 -4.41 6.35 18.51
C LEU A 155 -4.81 7.12 19.77
N GLN A 156 -6.09 7.44 19.91
CA GLN A 156 -6.60 8.28 20.99
C GLN A 156 -7.04 7.49 22.21
N THR A 157 -7.19 6.16 22.12
CA THR A 157 -7.65 5.33 23.22
C THR A 157 -6.47 4.64 23.89
N PRO A 158 -6.09 5.03 25.13
CA PRO A 158 -5.01 4.39 25.87
C PRO A 158 -5.22 2.88 26.01
N GLY A 159 -4.16 2.11 25.84
CA GLY A 159 -4.16 0.65 26.04
C GLY A 159 -4.65 -0.19 24.84
N LEU A 160 -5.26 0.41 23.82
CA LEU A 160 -5.67 -0.35 22.61
C LEU A 160 -4.50 -0.77 21.73
N LEU A 161 -3.46 0.05 21.67
CA LEU A 161 -2.21 -0.32 21.02
C LEU A 161 -1.19 -0.71 22.08
N ALA A 162 -0.55 -1.86 21.91
CA ALA A 162 0.53 -2.27 22.79
C ALA A 162 1.64 -1.18 22.82
N PRO A 163 2.27 -0.93 23.97
CA PRO A 163 3.29 0.11 24.10
C PRO A 163 4.47 -0.17 23.17
N LYS A 164 5.04 0.88 22.61
CA LYS A 164 6.21 0.81 21.72
C LYS A 164 7.47 0.37 22.48
N TYR A 165 7.58 0.78 23.71
CA TYR A 165 8.72 0.50 24.58
C TYR A 165 8.30 -0.32 25.79
N ARG A 166 9.19 -1.16 26.27
CA ARG A 166 9.03 -1.85 27.54
C ARG A 166 9.56 -0.93 28.64
N ASP A 167 8.95 -0.96 29.82
CA ASP A 167 9.38 -0.14 30.98
C ASP A 167 10.83 -0.42 31.39
N THR A 168 11.33 -1.61 31.05
CA THR A 168 12.72 -2.02 31.29
C THR A 168 13.74 -1.45 30.30
N LEU A 169 13.30 -0.77 29.24
CA LEU A 169 14.20 -0.16 28.24
C LEU A 169 14.22 1.36 28.45
N PRO A 170 15.38 1.98 28.74
CA PRO A 170 15.50 3.41 29.02
C PRO A 170 15.42 4.27 27.74
N MET A 171 14.56 3.89 26.80
CA MET A 171 14.36 4.61 25.55
C MET A 171 13.11 5.46 25.58
N LYS A 172 13.28 6.76 25.39
CA LYS A 172 12.16 7.70 25.17
C LYS A 172 11.93 7.87 23.69
N GLY A 173 10.82 7.36 23.20
CA GLY A 173 10.41 7.61 21.81
C GLY A 173 9.60 8.89 21.72
N HIS A 174 9.96 9.75 20.77
CA HIS A 174 9.30 11.05 20.57
C HIS A 174 8.12 10.99 19.61
N SER A 175 7.81 9.83 19.02
CA SER A 175 6.76 9.76 18.01
C SER A 175 6.12 8.38 17.89
N ILE A 176 4.93 8.39 17.34
CA ILE A 176 4.18 7.21 16.87
C ILE A 176 4.81 6.62 15.60
N THR A 177 5.88 7.20 15.11
CA THR A 177 6.48 6.89 13.82
C THR A 177 6.92 5.43 13.68
N MET A 178 7.06 5.03 12.44
CA MET A 178 7.31 3.67 11.97
C MET A 178 8.55 3.00 12.56
N ILE A 179 9.48 3.76 13.07
CA ILE A 179 10.81 3.28 13.47
C ILE A 179 11.00 3.40 14.95
#